data_5fa40d60ad6a8aa34f9f6ff3c917ea2d
#
_entry.id   5fa40d60ad6a8aa34f9f6ff3c917ea2d
#
_cell.length_a   1.000
_cell.length_b   1.000
_cell.length_c   1.000
_cell.angle_alpha   90.00
_cell.angle_beta   90.00
_cell.angle_gamma   90.00
#
_symmetry.space_group_name_H-M   'P 1'
#
loop_
_entity.id
_entity.type
_entity.pdbx_description
1 polymer ?
#
loop_
_entity_poly.entity_id
_entity_poly.type
_entity_poly.pdbx_seq_one_letter_code
_entity_poly.pdbx_strand_id
1 'polypeptide(L)'
;MKISLGKAGLLKFSMGLIALTVAASVQAKTLVYCSEGSPEGFNPQLFTSGTTYDASSVPIYNRLVEFKIGTTELQPGLAEKWDISPDGKTYTFHLRKGVKWQDSKDFKPTRDFNADDVVYSFERQLDKNNPYHGVSGGSYEYFEGMGMPDLISKIVKVDDYTVQFVLNRPEAPFLADLGMDFASILSGEYAANMLKAGTPEKVDLNPIGTGPFQLLQYQKDSRILYKAFPGYWGTKPQIDRLVFSITPDASVRYAKLQKNECQVMPFPNPADIAAMKKDKTINLMQQPGLNVGYVSFNVEKKPLDDVKVRQALTMAVNKQAIIDAVYQGAGSAAKNLIPPTMWGYNKDIVDYPYDPVKAKELLKESGHADGFTIDLWAMPVQRPYNPNARRMAEMIQADWAKVGVKANIVTYEWGEYLKRAKAGEHQAVMMGWTGDNGDPDNFFATLFSCAAAKDGSNYSRWCYKPFEDLIQPARAESDHAKRAALYQQAQVVMHDQAPALIVAHSTVYEPVRKEVKGYVVDPLGKHHFENVSIE
;
A
#
# COMPACT_ATOMS: atom_id res chain seq x y z
N MET A 1 63.90 80.39 -15.80
CA MET A 1 65.20 80.36 -15.08
C MET A 1 65.21 79.13 -14.16
N LYS A 2 66.21 78.29 -14.38
CA LYS A 2 66.57 77.05 -13.64
C LYS A 2 65.58 75.93 -13.42
N ILE A 3 65.83 74.93 -14.22
CA ILE A 3 65.36 73.53 -14.23
C ILE A 3 65.98 72.77 -13.04
N SER A 4 65.22 71.89 -12.36
CA SER A 4 65.77 70.83 -11.53
C SER A 4 65.08 69.56 -11.82
N LEU A 5 65.84 68.57 -12.32
CA LEU A 5 65.44 67.18 -12.51
C LEU A 5 65.26 66.44 -11.16
N GLY A 6 64.21 65.75 -10.98
CA GLY A 6 63.93 64.83 -9.85
C GLY A 6 63.62 63.42 -10.31
N LYS A 7 64.32 62.47 -9.75
CA LYS A 7 64.50 61.03 -10.07
C LYS A 7 63.28 60.21 -10.28
N ALA A 8 63.34 59.30 -11.27
CA ALA A 8 62.40 58.19 -11.54
C ALA A 8 62.42 57.15 -10.39
N GLY A 9 61.23 56.87 -9.84
CA GLY A 9 60.98 55.75 -8.93
C GLY A 9 60.32 54.59 -9.68
N LEU A 10 61.01 53.45 -9.73
CA LEU A 10 60.46 52.20 -10.26
C LEU A 10 59.31 51.71 -9.36
N LEU A 11 58.12 51.75 -9.86
CA LEU A 11 56.97 50.97 -9.25
C LEU A 11 57.07 49.52 -9.71
N LYS A 12 57.36 48.64 -8.78
CA LYS A 12 57.20 47.18 -8.97
C LYS A 12 55.70 46.84 -8.94
N PHE A 13 55.14 46.47 -10.07
CA PHE A 13 53.80 45.87 -10.16
C PHE A 13 53.90 44.44 -9.67
N SER A 14 53.37 44.15 -8.47
CA SER A 14 53.13 42.80 -7.99
C SER A 14 51.84 42.30 -8.61
N MET A 15 51.92 41.38 -9.57
CA MET A 15 50.83 40.68 -10.14
C MET A 15 50.32 39.63 -9.10
N GLY A 16 49.30 39.99 -8.29
CA GLY A 16 48.62 39.07 -7.41
C GLY A 16 47.74 38.15 -8.25
N LEU A 17 48.10 36.88 -8.33
CA LEU A 17 47.28 35.82 -8.89
C LEU A 17 46.07 35.63 -7.95
N ILE A 18 44.92 36.19 -8.29
CA ILE A 18 43.66 35.87 -7.64
C ILE A 18 43.23 34.50 -8.19
N ALA A 19 43.47 33.43 -7.44
CA ALA A 19 42.90 32.12 -7.69
C ALA A 19 41.38 32.21 -7.44
N LEU A 20 40.58 32.35 -8.49
CA LEU A 20 39.14 32.14 -8.42
C LEU A 20 38.91 30.65 -8.12
N THR A 21 38.70 30.33 -6.87
CA THR A 21 38.09 29.05 -6.50
C THR A 21 36.64 29.08 -6.97
N VAL A 22 36.38 28.48 -8.13
CA VAL A 22 35.03 28.15 -8.56
C VAL A 22 34.53 27.09 -7.58
N ALA A 23 33.82 27.50 -6.54
CA ALA A 23 33.03 26.60 -5.74
C ALA A 23 31.93 26.08 -6.66
N ALA A 24 32.15 24.89 -7.24
CA ALA A 24 31.08 24.17 -7.91
C ALA A 24 29.96 23.96 -6.87
N SER A 25 28.89 24.73 -6.97
CA SER A 25 27.69 24.48 -6.20
C SER A 25 27.18 23.11 -6.62
N VAL A 26 27.41 22.11 -5.79
CA VAL A 26 26.80 20.79 -5.96
C VAL A 26 25.31 21.03 -5.82
N GLN A 27 24.62 21.10 -6.94
CA GLN A 27 23.15 21.21 -6.94
C GLN A 27 22.59 19.94 -6.35
N ALA A 28 21.76 20.08 -5.30
CA ALA A 28 21.12 18.94 -4.65
C ALA A 28 20.31 18.13 -5.66
N LYS A 29 20.60 16.83 -5.76
CA LYS A 29 19.88 15.92 -6.64
C LYS A 29 18.48 15.68 -6.08
N THR A 30 17.48 16.19 -6.78
CA THR A 30 16.07 16.09 -6.38
C THR A 30 15.33 15.19 -7.35
N LEU A 31 14.65 14.17 -6.83
CA LEU A 31 13.70 13.36 -7.58
C LEU A 31 12.28 13.80 -7.22
N VAL A 32 11.46 14.01 -8.23
CA VAL A 32 10.02 14.31 -8.07
C VAL A 32 9.20 13.13 -8.56
N TYR A 33 8.42 12.56 -7.65
CA TYR A 33 7.42 11.55 -7.92
C TYR A 33 6.05 12.22 -7.99
N CYS A 34 5.34 12.05 -9.09
CA CYS A 34 3.96 12.53 -9.25
C CYS A 34 2.99 11.55 -8.60
N SER A 35 2.70 11.71 -7.32
CA SER A 35 1.77 10.85 -6.58
C SER A 35 0.31 11.10 -6.99
N GLU A 36 -0.52 10.06 -6.91
CA GLU A 36 -1.93 10.10 -7.28
C GLU A 36 -2.85 10.65 -6.19
N GLY A 37 -2.36 10.82 -4.95
CA GLY A 37 -3.19 11.32 -3.86
C GLY A 37 -2.40 11.69 -2.61
N SER A 38 -3.09 12.33 -1.67
CA SER A 38 -2.58 12.59 -0.32
C SER A 38 -2.62 11.32 0.53
N PRO A 39 -1.60 11.06 1.39
CA PRO A 39 -1.70 10.02 2.40
C PRO A 39 -2.79 10.36 3.42
N GLU A 40 -3.38 9.33 4.01
CA GLU A 40 -4.30 9.47 5.13
C GLU A 40 -3.59 9.93 6.41
N GLY A 41 -2.31 9.56 6.55
CA GLY A 41 -1.42 9.91 7.65
C GLY A 41 -0.02 9.39 7.42
N PHE A 42 0.82 9.43 8.47
CA PHE A 42 2.22 8.98 8.39
C PHE A 42 2.56 7.84 9.35
N ASN A 43 1.58 7.28 10.05
CA ASN A 43 1.77 6.05 10.80
C ASN A 43 1.14 4.87 10.03
N PRO A 44 1.95 3.99 9.41
CA PRO A 44 1.45 2.88 8.60
C PRO A 44 0.71 1.79 9.40
N GLN A 45 0.76 1.82 10.73
CA GLN A 45 0.00 0.90 11.57
C GLN A 45 -1.52 1.16 11.55
N LEU A 46 -1.92 2.40 11.21
CA LEU A 46 -3.31 2.88 11.30
C LEU A 46 -4.08 2.80 9.98
N PHE A 47 -3.43 2.49 8.86
CA PHE A 47 -4.00 2.60 7.53
C PHE A 47 -3.63 1.38 6.66
N THR A 48 -4.35 1.23 5.52
CA THR A 48 -4.16 0.12 4.58
C THR A 48 -3.93 0.57 3.14
N SER A 49 -3.89 1.89 2.86
CA SER A 49 -3.76 2.37 1.49
C SER A 49 -2.32 2.48 1.01
N GLY A 50 -2.06 2.08 -0.24
CA GLY A 50 -0.75 2.20 -0.88
C GLY A 50 -0.23 3.64 -0.92
N THR A 51 -1.11 4.63 -1.09
CA THR A 51 -0.75 6.06 -1.03
C THR A 51 -0.12 6.45 0.30
N THR A 52 -0.66 5.91 1.41
CA THR A 52 -0.11 6.12 2.75
C THR A 52 1.21 5.38 2.94
N TYR A 53 1.33 4.16 2.40
CA TYR A 53 2.56 3.39 2.51
C TYR A 53 3.72 4.01 1.74
N ASP A 54 3.49 4.46 0.51
CA ASP A 54 4.49 5.19 -0.28
C ASP A 54 4.99 6.45 0.42
N ALA A 55 4.10 7.11 1.17
CA ALA A 55 4.45 8.34 1.90
C ALA A 55 5.08 8.08 3.28
N SER A 56 4.88 6.91 3.87
CA SER A 56 5.27 6.64 5.27
C SER A 56 6.21 5.44 5.40
N SER A 57 5.70 4.21 5.32
CA SER A 57 6.47 2.99 5.61
C SER A 57 7.66 2.81 4.69
N VAL A 58 7.52 3.15 3.41
CA VAL A 58 8.60 3.01 2.43
C VAL A 58 9.75 3.99 2.67
N PRO A 59 9.51 5.32 2.76
CA PRO A 59 10.61 6.26 2.94
C PRO A 59 11.10 6.41 4.39
N ILE A 60 10.22 6.30 5.39
CA ILE A 60 10.50 6.74 6.77
C ILE A 60 10.90 5.61 7.69
N TYR A 61 10.27 4.43 7.54
CA TYR A 61 10.38 3.33 8.50
C TYR A 61 11.12 2.11 7.94
N ASN A 62 11.45 1.18 8.84
CA ASN A 62 11.85 -0.17 8.51
C ASN A 62 11.09 -1.18 9.40
N ARG A 63 11.14 -2.44 9.02
CA ARG A 63 10.52 -3.60 9.68
C ARG A 63 11.59 -4.57 10.16
N LEU A 64 11.22 -5.55 10.96
CA LEU A 64 12.15 -6.61 11.39
C LEU A 64 12.67 -7.41 10.20
N VAL A 65 11.78 -7.74 9.28
CA VAL A 65 12.07 -8.35 7.99
C VAL A 65 11.57 -7.44 6.88
N GLU A 66 12.20 -7.48 5.73
CA GLU A 66 11.85 -6.66 4.56
C GLU A 66 11.64 -7.57 3.36
N PHE A 67 10.86 -7.11 2.38
CA PHE A 67 10.87 -7.74 1.07
C PHE A 67 12.03 -7.17 0.24
N LYS A 68 12.70 -8.04 -0.50
CA LYS A 68 13.69 -7.60 -1.49
C LYS A 68 12.95 -6.84 -2.59
N ILE A 69 13.35 -5.60 -2.82
CA ILE A 69 12.71 -4.68 -3.79
C ILE A 69 12.50 -5.38 -5.14
N GLY A 70 11.29 -5.28 -5.66
CA GLY A 70 10.88 -5.90 -6.91
C GLY A 70 10.53 -7.38 -6.82
N THR A 71 10.46 -7.94 -5.61
CA THR A 71 10.12 -9.36 -5.37
C THR A 71 9.20 -9.54 -4.17
N THR A 72 8.76 -10.78 -3.94
CA THR A 72 8.06 -11.20 -2.71
C THR A 72 8.98 -12.01 -1.77
N GLU A 73 10.28 -12.00 -2.04
CA GLU A 73 11.29 -12.72 -1.24
C GLU A 73 11.65 -11.93 0.01
N LEU A 74 11.57 -12.58 1.17
CA LEU A 74 11.95 -11.98 2.45
C LEU A 74 13.48 -11.91 2.60
N GLN A 75 13.93 -10.83 3.21
CA GLN A 75 15.33 -10.59 3.58
C GLN A 75 15.43 -9.96 4.98
N PRO A 76 16.61 -10.01 5.62
CA PRO A 76 16.87 -9.28 6.86
C PRO A 76 16.60 -7.76 6.72
N GLY A 77 15.88 -7.21 7.72
CA GLY A 77 15.66 -5.79 7.91
C GLY A 77 16.36 -5.30 9.19
N LEU A 78 15.59 -4.82 10.16
CA LEU A 78 16.09 -4.45 11.49
C LEU A 78 16.50 -5.67 12.33
N ALA A 79 16.01 -6.87 11.98
CA ALA A 79 16.58 -8.13 12.45
C ALA A 79 17.61 -8.64 11.43
N GLU A 80 18.80 -9.03 11.91
CA GLU A 80 19.84 -9.61 11.06
C GLU A 80 19.57 -11.09 10.75
N LYS A 81 18.88 -11.78 11.65
CA LYS A 81 18.45 -13.17 11.55
C LYS A 81 17.33 -13.46 12.54
N TRP A 82 16.69 -14.59 12.36
CA TRP A 82 15.66 -15.11 13.26
C TRP A 82 15.69 -16.63 13.35
N ASP A 83 15.17 -17.13 14.45
CA ASP A 83 15.00 -18.56 14.71
C ASP A 83 13.51 -18.85 14.97
N ILE A 84 13.01 -19.96 14.44
CA ILE A 84 11.63 -20.40 14.64
C ILE A 84 11.68 -21.71 15.42
N SER A 85 10.90 -21.81 16.51
CA SER A 85 10.81 -23.04 17.30
C SER A 85 10.20 -24.19 16.49
N PRO A 86 10.53 -25.45 16.82
CA PRO A 86 10.04 -26.61 16.04
C PRO A 86 8.50 -26.72 15.98
N ASP A 87 7.80 -26.19 16.97
CA ASP A 87 6.33 -26.14 17.00
C ASP A 87 5.72 -24.95 16.20
N GLY A 88 6.59 -24.12 15.61
CA GLY A 88 6.18 -22.96 14.82
C GLY A 88 5.54 -21.82 15.60
N LYS A 89 5.67 -21.80 16.93
CA LYS A 89 4.96 -20.82 17.78
C LYS A 89 5.86 -19.74 18.38
N THR A 90 7.17 -19.91 18.38
CA THR A 90 8.09 -18.90 18.92
C THR A 90 9.06 -18.44 17.84
N TYR A 91 9.05 -17.15 17.58
CA TYR A 91 9.95 -16.48 16.65
C TYR A 91 10.91 -15.61 17.45
N THR A 92 12.21 -15.91 17.38
CA THR A 92 13.27 -15.17 18.06
C THR A 92 14.02 -14.32 17.03
N PHE A 93 13.96 -13.01 17.15
CA PHE A 93 14.63 -12.06 16.28
C PHE A 93 15.90 -11.52 16.94
N HIS A 94 17.02 -11.59 16.23
CA HIS A 94 18.30 -10.98 16.62
C HIS A 94 18.44 -9.64 15.91
N LEU A 95 18.42 -8.56 16.67
CA LEU A 95 18.30 -7.21 16.16
C LEU A 95 19.64 -6.62 15.73
N ARG A 96 19.62 -5.81 14.69
CA ARG A 96 20.75 -5.04 14.17
C ARG A 96 21.18 -3.98 15.18
N LYS A 97 22.49 -3.88 15.41
CA LYS A 97 23.09 -2.87 16.29
C LYS A 97 23.50 -1.62 15.52
N GLY A 98 23.55 -0.47 16.19
CA GLY A 98 24.05 0.78 15.63
C GLY A 98 23.10 1.45 14.63
N VAL A 99 21.84 1.04 14.55
CA VAL A 99 20.82 1.66 13.70
C VAL A 99 20.37 2.97 14.33
N LYS A 100 20.55 4.07 13.59
CA LYS A 100 20.21 5.42 14.03
C LYS A 100 18.76 5.76 13.73
N TRP A 101 18.16 6.53 14.62
CA TRP A 101 16.87 7.18 14.39
C TRP A 101 17.04 8.52 13.68
N GLN A 102 16.08 8.88 12.87
CA GLN A 102 15.91 10.25 12.39
C GLN A 102 15.62 11.18 13.56
N ASP A 103 15.91 12.47 13.40
CA ASP A 103 15.52 13.51 14.34
C ASP A 103 14.33 14.33 13.84
N SER A 104 13.73 15.12 14.70
CA SER A 104 12.74 16.14 14.33
C SER A 104 13.02 17.44 15.05
N LYS A 105 12.25 18.48 14.73
CA LYS A 105 12.32 19.74 15.48
C LYS A 105 11.92 19.59 16.96
N ASP A 106 11.07 18.61 17.25
CA ASP A 106 10.50 18.37 18.58
C ASP A 106 11.30 17.32 19.37
N PHE A 107 12.17 16.54 18.72
CA PHE A 107 12.85 15.41 19.35
C PHE A 107 14.20 15.09 18.70
N LYS A 108 15.21 14.84 19.56
CA LYS A 108 16.52 14.31 19.18
C LYS A 108 16.74 12.99 19.90
N PRO A 109 16.97 11.89 19.16
CA PRO A 109 17.25 10.58 19.76
C PRO A 109 18.51 10.62 20.65
N THR A 110 18.44 9.95 21.81
CA THR A 110 19.58 9.81 22.72
C THR A 110 20.19 8.41 22.68
N ARG A 111 19.51 7.47 22.04
CA ARG A 111 19.97 6.10 21.84
C ARG A 111 19.69 5.61 20.41
N ASP A 112 20.34 4.53 20.04
CA ASP A 112 20.07 3.79 18.81
C ASP A 112 18.80 2.90 18.97
N PHE A 113 18.33 2.34 17.87
CA PHE A 113 17.27 1.33 17.82
C PHE A 113 17.64 0.10 18.68
N ASN A 114 16.67 -0.41 19.42
CA ASN A 114 16.80 -1.63 20.20
C ASN A 114 15.45 -2.36 20.39
N ALA A 115 15.43 -3.40 21.22
CA ALA A 115 14.25 -4.23 21.48
C ALA A 115 13.06 -3.47 22.10
N ASP A 116 13.30 -2.38 22.85
CA ASP A 116 12.21 -1.58 23.43
C ASP A 116 11.34 -0.94 22.35
N ASP A 117 11.92 -0.58 21.20
CA ASP A 117 11.19 -0.01 20.07
C ASP A 117 10.29 -1.04 19.39
N VAL A 118 10.76 -2.30 19.29
CA VAL A 118 9.96 -3.41 18.77
C VAL A 118 8.77 -3.69 19.68
N VAL A 119 9.02 -3.83 20.98
CA VAL A 119 7.97 -4.06 22.00
C VAL A 119 6.94 -2.94 21.93
N TYR A 120 7.38 -1.67 21.97
CA TYR A 120 6.47 -0.52 21.87
C TYR A 120 5.60 -0.57 20.61
N SER A 121 6.21 -0.86 19.46
CA SER A 121 5.50 -0.81 18.16
C SER A 121 4.38 -1.83 18.04
N PHE A 122 4.56 -3.00 18.64
CA PHE A 122 3.55 -4.06 18.61
C PHE A 122 2.60 -3.99 19.80
N GLU A 123 3.07 -3.67 21.00
CA GLU A 123 2.20 -3.51 22.18
C GLU A 123 1.22 -2.34 22.02
N ARG A 124 1.58 -1.29 21.28
CA ARG A 124 0.66 -0.23 20.90
C ARG A 124 -0.57 -0.78 20.16
N GLN A 125 -0.38 -1.77 19.29
CA GLN A 125 -1.46 -2.39 18.50
C GLN A 125 -2.18 -3.49 19.30
N LEU A 126 -1.45 -4.23 20.14
CA LEU A 126 -1.93 -5.43 20.84
C LEU A 126 -2.65 -5.11 22.15
N ASP A 127 -2.07 -4.26 23.00
CA ASP A 127 -2.57 -3.99 24.35
C ASP A 127 -3.50 -2.78 24.36
N LYS A 128 -4.80 -3.01 24.55
CA LYS A 128 -5.82 -1.96 24.64
C LYS A 128 -5.63 -0.99 25.82
N ASN A 129 -4.83 -1.37 26.83
CA ASN A 129 -4.47 -0.52 27.95
C ASN A 129 -3.21 0.31 27.69
N ASN A 130 -2.51 0.07 26.59
CA ASN A 130 -1.35 0.88 26.21
C ASN A 130 -1.79 2.33 25.99
N PRO A 131 -1.13 3.32 26.59
CA PRO A 131 -1.52 4.73 26.47
C PRO A 131 -1.52 5.25 25.03
N TYR A 132 -0.82 4.58 24.13
CA TYR A 132 -0.79 4.90 22.72
C TYR A 132 -1.86 4.18 21.89
N HIS A 133 -2.55 3.16 22.44
CA HIS A 133 -3.50 2.37 21.66
C HIS A 133 -4.62 3.24 21.05
N GLY A 134 -5.18 4.18 21.82
CA GLY A 134 -6.25 5.08 21.37
C GLY A 134 -5.78 6.36 20.66
N VAL A 135 -4.46 6.60 20.57
CA VAL A 135 -3.94 7.81 19.92
C VAL A 135 -4.21 7.78 18.43
N SER A 136 -4.61 8.94 17.86
CA SER A 136 -4.97 9.09 16.44
C SER A 136 -6.11 8.16 15.97
N GLY A 137 -7.00 7.78 16.88
CA GLY A 137 -8.20 6.99 16.60
C GLY A 137 -8.11 5.52 16.99
N GLY A 138 -6.92 4.95 17.14
CA GLY A 138 -6.72 3.61 17.70
C GLY A 138 -7.34 2.46 16.89
N SER A 139 -7.40 2.59 15.56
CA SER A 139 -7.89 1.55 14.67
C SER A 139 -6.74 0.94 13.91
N TYR A 140 -6.44 -0.32 14.16
CA TYR A 140 -5.33 -1.07 13.56
C TYR A 140 -5.86 -2.10 12.59
N GLU A 141 -6.36 -1.62 11.44
CA GLU A 141 -7.17 -2.38 10.49
C GLU A 141 -6.48 -3.66 10.00
N TYR A 142 -5.19 -3.61 9.65
CA TYR A 142 -4.43 -4.81 9.30
C TYR A 142 -4.25 -5.75 10.49
N PHE A 143 -3.74 -5.23 11.57
CA PHE A 143 -3.40 -6.02 12.77
C PHE A 143 -4.64 -6.75 13.33
N GLU A 144 -5.75 -6.04 13.45
CA GLU A 144 -7.03 -6.57 13.92
C GLU A 144 -7.68 -7.49 12.88
N GLY A 145 -7.74 -7.05 11.62
CA GLY A 145 -8.37 -7.78 10.53
C GLY A 145 -7.70 -9.11 10.19
N MET A 146 -6.39 -9.22 10.42
CA MET A 146 -5.65 -10.47 10.27
C MET A 146 -5.72 -11.37 11.51
N GLY A 147 -6.40 -10.93 12.58
CA GLY A 147 -6.56 -11.70 13.82
C GLY A 147 -5.29 -11.77 14.66
N MET A 148 -4.38 -10.80 14.52
CA MET A 148 -3.12 -10.74 15.30
C MET A 148 -3.35 -10.67 16.81
N PRO A 149 -4.38 -9.98 17.35
CA PRO A 149 -4.66 -9.98 18.79
C PRO A 149 -4.92 -11.37 19.37
N ASP A 150 -5.56 -12.27 18.61
CA ASP A 150 -5.82 -13.65 19.04
C ASP A 150 -4.63 -14.58 18.72
N LEU A 151 -3.77 -14.20 17.79
CA LEU A 151 -2.61 -14.97 17.38
C LEU A 151 -1.42 -14.76 18.33
N ILE A 152 -1.09 -13.51 18.64
CA ILE A 152 0.08 -13.16 19.44
C ILE A 152 -0.26 -13.31 20.94
N SER A 153 0.36 -14.30 21.59
CA SER A 153 0.21 -14.50 23.03
C SER A 153 0.98 -13.45 23.84
N LYS A 154 2.20 -13.18 23.45
CA LYS A 154 3.07 -12.18 24.09
C LYS A 154 4.26 -11.81 23.22
N ILE A 155 4.82 -10.65 23.50
CA ILE A 155 6.07 -10.15 22.94
C ILE A 155 7.06 -9.99 24.11
N VAL A 156 8.24 -10.59 23.99
CA VAL A 156 9.21 -10.67 25.10
C VAL A 156 10.52 -10.01 24.68
N LYS A 157 10.91 -8.96 25.39
CA LYS A 157 12.28 -8.48 25.35
C LYS A 157 13.17 -9.45 26.11
N VAL A 158 14.03 -10.18 25.40
CA VAL A 158 15.00 -11.10 26.03
C VAL A 158 16.21 -10.32 26.52
N ASP A 159 16.74 -9.45 25.67
CA ASP A 159 17.77 -8.46 25.97
C ASP A 159 17.61 -7.25 25.02
N ASP A 160 18.53 -6.29 25.05
CA ASP A 160 18.44 -5.07 24.24
C ASP A 160 18.43 -5.32 22.72
N TYR A 161 18.90 -6.49 22.26
CA TYR A 161 18.99 -6.84 20.84
C TYR A 161 18.39 -8.20 20.51
N THR A 162 17.55 -8.73 21.40
CA THR A 162 16.82 -9.99 21.16
C THR A 162 15.38 -9.85 21.61
N VAL A 163 14.45 -10.10 20.70
CA VAL A 163 13.01 -10.08 20.97
C VAL A 163 12.35 -11.38 20.50
N GLN A 164 11.37 -11.85 21.25
CA GLN A 164 10.57 -13.03 20.89
C GLN A 164 9.10 -12.68 20.73
N PHE A 165 8.50 -13.22 19.67
CA PHE A 165 7.05 -13.31 19.51
C PHE A 165 6.61 -14.73 19.82
N VAL A 166 5.70 -14.87 20.77
CA VAL A 166 5.10 -16.16 21.14
C VAL A 166 3.66 -16.17 20.64
N LEU A 167 3.34 -17.16 19.83
CA LEU A 167 2.02 -17.33 19.21
C LEU A 167 1.18 -18.38 19.94
N ASN A 168 -0.14 -18.21 19.95
CA ASN A 168 -1.09 -19.17 20.48
C ASN A 168 -1.20 -20.43 19.60
N ARG A 169 -0.91 -20.30 18.30
CA ARG A 169 -0.92 -21.37 17.30
C ARG A 169 0.16 -21.13 16.25
N PRO A 170 0.57 -22.16 15.48
CA PRO A 170 1.41 -21.95 14.31
C PRO A 170 0.71 -21.04 13.30
N GLU A 171 1.46 -20.20 12.62
CA GLU A 171 0.96 -19.28 11.59
C GLU A 171 1.95 -19.23 10.44
N ALA A 172 1.65 -19.90 9.32
CA ALA A 172 2.58 -20.01 8.20
C ALA A 172 2.95 -18.65 7.56
N PRO A 173 2.02 -17.70 7.37
CA PRO A 173 2.35 -16.39 6.81
C PRO A 173 3.00 -15.41 7.80
N PHE A 174 3.10 -15.71 9.09
CA PHE A 174 3.50 -14.76 10.14
C PHE A 174 4.77 -13.99 9.84
N LEU A 175 5.80 -14.66 9.33
CA LEU A 175 7.07 -13.99 9.00
C LEU A 175 6.90 -13.02 7.81
N ALA A 176 6.11 -13.39 6.82
CA ALA A 176 5.78 -12.52 5.69
C ALA A 176 4.90 -11.34 6.13
N ASP A 177 4.00 -11.57 7.09
CA ASP A 177 3.16 -10.52 7.67
C ASP A 177 4.00 -9.48 8.41
N LEU A 178 5.08 -9.88 9.08
CA LEU A 178 6.04 -8.97 9.71
C LEU A 178 6.88 -8.15 8.71
N GLY A 179 6.86 -8.50 7.43
CA GLY A 179 7.40 -7.68 6.33
C GLY A 179 6.44 -6.61 5.81
N MET A 180 5.18 -6.66 6.22
CA MET A 180 4.14 -5.73 5.78
C MET A 180 4.23 -4.38 6.51
N ASP A 181 3.57 -3.38 5.97
CA ASP A 181 3.68 -1.98 6.40
C ASP A 181 3.22 -1.73 7.84
N PHE A 182 2.17 -2.42 8.28
CA PHE A 182 1.66 -2.32 9.66
C PHE A 182 2.70 -2.75 10.73
N ALA A 183 3.69 -3.57 10.33
CA ALA A 183 4.77 -4.03 11.20
C ALA A 183 5.97 -3.06 11.25
N SER A 184 5.82 -1.85 10.74
CA SER A 184 6.83 -0.79 10.83
C SER A 184 7.20 -0.49 12.28
N ILE A 185 8.51 -0.36 12.54
CA ILE A 185 9.03 -0.10 13.88
C ILE A 185 9.11 1.41 14.14
N LEU A 186 8.45 1.84 15.20
CA LEU A 186 8.40 3.22 15.69
C LEU A 186 9.33 3.38 16.90
N SER A 187 9.80 4.60 17.14
CA SER A 187 10.68 4.89 18.29
C SER A 187 9.89 4.95 19.60
N GLY A 188 10.17 4.01 20.50
CA GLY A 188 9.61 4.00 21.85
C GLY A 188 10.11 5.18 22.70
N GLU A 189 11.36 5.64 22.48
CA GLU A 189 11.91 6.81 23.16
C GLU A 189 11.17 8.09 22.74
N TYR A 190 10.92 8.28 21.44
CA TYR A 190 10.13 9.42 20.93
C TYR A 190 8.72 9.39 21.50
N ALA A 191 8.09 8.23 21.50
CA ALA A 191 6.77 8.06 22.07
C ALA A 191 6.72 8.42 23.56
N ALA A 192 7.65 7.91 24.37
CA ALA A 192 7.71 8.25 25.79
C ALA A 192 7.88 9.75 26.04
N ASN A 193 8.70 10.43 25.22
CA ASN A 193 8.90 11.88 25.32
C ASN A 193 7.64 12.66 24.95
N MET A 194 6.95 12.29 23.86
CA MET A 194 5.73 12.99 23.42
C MET A 194 4.56 12.75 24.39
N LEU A 195 4.45 11.57 24.96
CA LEU A 195 3.46 11.28 26.00
C LEU A 195 3.69 12.15 27.25
N LYS A 196 4.95 12.23 27.72
CA LYS A 196 5.34 13.08 28.84
C LYS A 196 5.09 14.58 28.55
N ALA A 197 5.25 15.00 27.31
CA ALA A 197 4.99 16.37 26.86
C ALA A 197 3.50 16.69 26.67
N GLY A 198 2.60 15.69 26.79
CA GLY A 198 1.16 15.85 26.56
C GLY A 198 0.77 16.04 25.09
N THR A 199 1.62 15.59 24.17
CA THR A 199 1.41 15.68 22.71
C THR A 199 1.67 14.33 22.01
N PRO A 200 1.01 13.22 22.44
CA PRO A 200 1.29 11.89 21.92
C PRO A 200 1.02 11.75 20.42
N GLU A 201 0.08 12.51 19.87
CA GLU A 201 -0.26 12.51 18.44
C GLU A 201 0.90 12.93 17.53
N LYS A 202 1.91 13.62 18.06
CA LYS A 202 3.09 14.01 17.28
C LYS A 202 3.88 12.83 16.75
N VAL A 203 3.83 11.68 17.41
CA VAL A 203 4.48 10.46 16.91
C VAL A 203 3.92 10.07 15.54
N ASP A 204 2.63 10.28 15.33
CA ASP A 204 1.94 9.94 14.08
C ASP A 204 1.95 11.08 13.05
N LEU A 205 1.94 12.34 13.51
CA LEU A 205 1.89 13.53 12.65
C LEU A 205 3.27 14.03 12.21
N ASN A 206 4.28 13.88 13.06
CA ASN A 206 5.67 14.27 12.80
C ASN A 206 6.59 13.04 12.93
N PRO A 207 6.46 12.07 12.03
CA PRO A 207 7.11 10.78 12.18
C PRO A 207 8.63 10.90 12.13
N ILE A 208 9.27 10.06 12.92
CA ILE A 208 10.69 9.72 12.79
C ILE A 208 10.82 8.20 12.65
N GLY A 209 11.73 7.75 11.84
CA GLY A 209 11.98 6.34 11.59
C GLY A 209 13.45 6.04 11.44
N THR A 210 13.74 4.83 11.00
CA THR A 210 15.08 4.36 10.67
C THR A 210 15.32 4.27 9.17
N GLY A 211 14.32 4.65 8.36
CA GLY A 211 14.30 4.52 6.90
C GLY A 211 15.20 5.50 6.15
N PRO A 212 15.30 5.34 4.82
CA PRO A 212 16.26 6.07 3.98
C PRO A 212 15.99 7.57 3.84
N PHE A 213 14.74 8.01 4.04
CA PHE A 213 14.34 9.41 3.88
C PHE A 213 13.61 9.93 5.12
N GLN A 214 13.92 11.17 5.47
CA GLN A 214 13.32 11.88 6.59
C GLN A 214 12.30 12.89 6.08
N LEU A 215 11.08 12.89 6.66
CA LEU A 215 10.05 13.87 6.36
C LEU A 215 10.49 15.27 6.78
N LEU A 216 10.39 16.24 5.88
CA LEU A 216 10.64 17.64 6.15
C LEU A 216 9.36 18.47 6.21
N GLN A 217 8.43 18.22 5.27
CA GLN A 217 7.21 19.02 5.15
C GLN A 217 6.12 18.20 4.45
N TYR A 218 4.91 18.32 4.96
CA TYR A 218 3.70 17.89 4.27
C TYR A 218 2.75 19.06 4.09
N GLN A 219 2.25 19.20 2.88
CA GLN A 219 1.21 20.14 2.51
C GLN A 219 0.12 19.36 1.77
N LYS A 220 -0.99 19.11 2.47
CA LYS A 220 -2.10 18.29 1.94
C LYS A 220 -2.52 18.76 0.56
N ASP A 221 -2.82 17.81 -0.33
CA ASP A 221 -3.24 18.00 -1.71
C ASP A 221 -2.27 18.79 -2.60
N SER A 222 -1.03 18.96 -2.16
CA SER A 222 0.01 19.70 -2.86
C SER A 222 1.31 18.90 -2.96
N ARG A 223 2.02 18.71 -1.83
CA ARG A 223 3.33 18.05 -1.86
C ARG A 223 3.75 17.46 -0.53
N ILE A 224 4.66 16.49 -0.61
CA ILE A 224 5.44 16.01 0.53
C ILE A 224 6.92 16.19 0.17
N LEU A 225 7.70 16.69 1.10
CA LEU A 225 9.14 16.91 0.93
C LEU A 225 9.92 16.07 1.92
N TYR A 226 10.86 15.29 1.40
CA TYR A 226 11.82 14.51 2.18
C TYR A 226 13.25 14.91 1.86
N LYS A 227 14.15 14.66 2.81
CA LYS A 227 15.61 14.64 2.59
C LYS A 227 16.16 13.24 2.81
N ALA A 228 17.22 12.90 2.11
CA ALA A 228 17.97 11.68 2.41
C ALA A 228 18.46 11.70 3.87
N PHE A 229 18.37 10.56 4.54
CA PHE A 229 18.83 10.40 5.92
C PHE A 229 20.30 9.98 5.95
N PRO A 230 21.24 10.86 6.37
CA PRO A 230 22.67 10.54 6.35
C PRO A 230 23.04 9.38 7.28
N GLY A 231 22.22 9.16 8.34
CA GLY A 231 22.38 8.08 9.32
C GLY A 231 21.77 6.75 8.91
N TYR A 232 21.23 6.65 7.69
CA TYR A 232 20.59 5.40 7.24
C TYR A 232 21.57 4.22 7.27
N TRP A 233 21.15 3.12 7.86
CA TRP A 233 21.95 1.92 8.08
C TRP A 233 22.16 1.06 6.82
N GLY A 234 21.24 1.16 5.86
CA GLY A 234 21.32 0.47 4.56
C GLY A 234 22.12 1.23 3.52
N THR A 235 21.91 0.94 2.25
CA THR A 235 22.51 1.68 1.15
C THR A 235 22.00 3.11 1.14
N LYS A 236 22.92 4.08 1.26
CA LYS A 236 22.55 5.50 1.31
C LYS A 236 21.94 5.96 -0.01
N PRO A 237 20.81 6.69 0.02
CA PRO A 237 20.22 7.25 -1.18
C PRO A 237 21.22 8.09 -2.00
N GLN A 238 21.14 7.99 -3.33
CA GLN A 238 21.97 8.77 -4.25
C GLN A 238 21.29 10.08 -4.66
N ILE A 239 20.06 10.32 -4.21
CA ILE A 239 19.33 11.57 -4.32
C ILE A 239 19.31 12.26 -2.95
N ASP A 240 19.45 13.58 -2.93
CA ASP A 240 19.47 14.37 -1.69
C ASP A 240 18.07 14.69 -1.19
N ARG A 241 17.13 14.84 -2.14
CA ARG A 241 15.73 15.19 -1.87
C ARG A 241 14.79 14.32 -2.68
N LEU A 242 13.69 13.93 -2.04
CA LEU A 242 12.56 13.27 -2.66
C LEU A 242 11.32 14.14 -2.46
N VAL A 243 10.61 14.43 -3.55
CA VAL A 243 9.40 15.25 -3.53
C VAL A 243 8.25 14.43 -4.10
N PHE A 244 7.17 14.29 -3.34
CA PHE A 244 5.90 13.81 -3.86
C PHE A 244 5.08 15.03 -4.30
N SER A 245 4.88 15.17 -5.61
CA SER A 245 3.98 16.17 -6.20
C SER A 245 2.60 15.54 -6.33
N ILE A 246 1.69 15.88 -5.41
CA ILE A 246 0.35 15.28 -5.36
C ILE A 246 -0.45 15.77 -6.57
N THR A 247 -0.78 14.86 -7.47
CA THR A 247 -1.40 15.16 -8.76
C THR A 247 -2.40 14.05 -9.10
N PRO A 248 -3.67 14.16 -8.65
CA PRO A 248 -4.65 13.09 -8.78
C PRO A 248 -4.99 12.69 -10.22
N ASP A 249 -5.04 13.66 -11.15
CA ASP A 249 -5.35 13.40 -12.54
C ASP A 249 -4.17 12.82 -13.32
N ALA A 250 -4.35 11.64 -13.94
CA ALA A 250 -3.28 10.93 -14.65
C ALA A 250 -2.80 11.65 -15.92
N SER A 251 -3.69 12.39 -16.60
CA SER A 251 -3.29 13.16 -17.79
C SER A 251 -2.39 14.32 -17.40
N VAL A 252 -2.67 14.95 -16.24
CA VAL A 252 -1.82 15.99 -15.67
C VAL A 252 -0.48 15.41 -15.21
N ARG A 253 -0.48 14.21 -14.58
CA ARG A 253 0.77 13.50 -14.23
C ARG A 253 1.61 13.24 -15.46
N TYR A 254 0.99 12.75 -16.55
CA TYR A 254 1.71 12.49 -17.81
C TYR A 254 2.27 13.78 -18.42
N ALA A 255 1.49 14.87 -18.46
CA ALA A 255 1.98 16.16 -18.94
C ALA A 255 3.19 16.69 -18.15
N LYS A 256 3.18 16.51 -16.81
CA LYS A 256 4.33 16.85 -15.94
C LYS A 256 5.54 15.96 -16.24
N LEU A 257 5.33 14.66 -16.44
CA LEU A 257 6.41 13.74 -16.79
C LEU A 257 7.06 14.12 -18.12
N GLN A 258 6.26 14.46 -19.16
CA GLN A 258 6.78 14.90 -20.45
C GLN A 258 7.63 16.19 -20.34
N LYS A 259 7.24 17.11 -19.46
CA LYS A 259 7.96 18.37 -19.21
C LYS A 259 9.13 18.24 -18.24
N ASN A 260 9.38 17.02 -17.73
CA ASN A 260 10.36 16.76 -16.69
C ASN A 260 10.09 17.52 -15.37
N GLU A 261 8.83 17.83 -15.08
CA GLU A 261 8.38 18.38 -13.80
C GLU A 261 8.23 17.30 -12.74
N CYS A 262 8.11 16.02 -13.14
CA CYS A 262 8.36 14.85 -12.33
C CYS A 262 9.07 13.77 -13.16
N GLN A 263 9.75 12.84 -12.47
CA GLN A 263 10.58 11.83 -13.10
C GLN A 263 9.96 10.44 -13.05
N VAL A 264 9.00 10.20 -12.15
CA VAL A 264 8.27 8.94 -12.00
C VAL A 264 6.80 9.28 -11.78
N MET A 265 5.91 8.54 -12.41
CA MET A 265 4.48 8.60 -12.13
C MET A 265 3.87 7.21 -12.07
N PRO A 266 2.94 6.94 -11.15
CA PRO A 266 2.16 5.70 -11.12
C PRO A 266 0.92 5.82 -11.99
N PHE A 267 0.33 4.68 -12.32
CA PHE A 267 -1.02 4.50 -12.83
C PHE A 267 -1.36 5.43 -14.01
N PRO A 268 -0.68 5.29 -15.16
CA PRO A 268 -1.01 6.06 -16.36
C PRO A 268 -2.39 5.65 -16.90
N ASN A 269 -3.05 6.56 -17.61
CA ASN A 269 -4.24 6.17 -18.35
C ASN A 269 -3.90 5.10 -19.39
N PRO A 270 -4.67 4.00 -19.49
CA PRO A 270 -4.43 2.96 -20.50
C PRO A 270 -4.37 3.52 -21.93
N ALA A 271 -5.16 4.55 -22.25
CA ALA A 271 -5.14 5.22 -23.54
C ALA A 271 -3.79 5.87 -23.90
N ASP A 272 -2.99 6.26 -22.91
CA ASP A 272 -1.72 6.95 -23.12
C ASP A 272 -0.54 5.97 -23.30
N ILE A 273 -0.71 4.69 -22.98
CA ILE A 273 0.36 3.66 -23.02
C ILE A 273 1.02 3.57 -24.41
N ALA A 274 0.23 3.62 -25.48
CA ALA A 274 0.77 3.55 -26.84
C ALA A 274 1.66 4.76 -27.19
N ALA A 275 1.33 5.95 -26.68
CA ALA A 275 2.12 7.16 -26.85
C ALA A 275 3.41 7.08 -25.99
N MET A 276 3.31 6.63 -24.74
CA MET A 276 4.43 6.47 -23.82
C MET A 276 5.48 5.48 -24.36
N LYS A 277 5.05 4.37 -25.00
CA LYS A 277 5.96 3.40 -25.66
C LYS A 277 6.78 4.03 -26.81
N LYS A 278 6.29 5.09 -27.44
CA LYS A 278 6.98 5.80 -28.52
C LYS A 278 7.85 6.94 -28.05
N ASP A 279 7.65 7.40 -26.83
CA ASP A 279 8.40 8.52 -26.25
C ASP A 279 9.81 8.08 -25.88
N LYS A 280 10.81 8.65 -26.56
CA LYS A 280 12.22 8.32 -26.35
C LYS A 280 12.78 8.82 -25.02
N THR A 281 12.07 9.70 -24.32
CA THR A 281 12.48 10.26 -23.03
C THR A 281 11.98 9.44 -21.85
N ILE A 282 11.05 8.52 -22.10
CA ILE A 282 10.39 7.69 -21.10
C ILE A 282 10.85 6.23 -21.25
N ASN A 283 11.07 5.57 -20.12
CA ASN A 283 11.13 4.15 -19.98
C ASN A 283 9.79 3.68 -19.38
N LEU A 284 8.95 3.05 -20.20
CA LEU A 284 7.67 2.51 -19.72
C LEU A 284 7.91 1.12 -19.16
N MET A 285 7.99 1.04 -17.84
CA MET A 285 8.13 -0.23 -17.12
C MET A 285 6.77 -0.89 -16.95
N GLN A 286 6.73 -2.22 -16.91
CA GLN A 286 5.49 -2.98 -16.72
C GLN A 286 5.74 -4.31 -16.06
N GLN A 287 4.74 -4.80 -15.33
CA GLN A 287 4.68 -6.18 -14.83
C GLN A 287 3.23 -6.63 -14.62
N PRO A 288 2.94 -7.95 -14.61
CA PRO A 288 1.65 -8.45 -14.14
C PRO A 288 1.42 -7.97 -12.70
N GLY A 289 0.26 -7.38 -12.45
CA GLY A 289 -0.10 -6.90 -11.12
C GLY A 289 -0.48 -8.06 -10.20
N LEU A 290 0.01 -8.03 -8.97
CA LEU A 290 -0.45 -8.90 -7.90
C LEU A 290 -1.72 -8.28 -7.29
N ASN A 291 -2.74 -8.07 -8.12
CA ASN A 291 -3.89 -7.26 -7.76
C ASN A 291 -5.23 -7.82 -8.24
N VAL A 292 -6.29 -7.28 -7.69
CA VAL A 292 -7.67 -7.54 -8.10
C VAL A 292 -8.54 -6.31 -7.90
N GLY A 293 -9.38 -5.99 -8.89
CA GLY A 293 -10.45 -5.01 -8.78
C GLY A 293 -11.79 -5.72 -8.62
N TYR A 294 -12.62 -5.26 -7.68
CA TYR A 294 -13.91 -5.88 -7.38
C TYR A 294 -14.95 -4.85 -6.90
N VAL A 295 -16.21 -5.27 -6.89
CA VAL A 295 -17.31 -4.57 -6.23
C VAL A 295 -17.78 -5.42 -5.07
N SER A 296 -17.59 -4.96 -3.85
CA SER A 296 -18.01 -5.66 -2.63
C SER A 296 -19.49 -5.41 -2.36
N PHE A 297 -20.23 -6.46 -2.00
CA PHE A 297 -21.64 -6.40 -1.61
C PHE A 297 -21.77 -6.48 -0.10
N ASN A 298 -22.25 -5.42 0.54
CA ASN A 298 -22.48 -5.42 1.97
C ASN A 298 -23.68 -6.29 2.34
N VAL A 299 -23.40 -7.50 2.85
CA VAL A 299 -24.44 -8.49 3.15
C VAL A 299 -25.33 -8.13 4.36
N GLU A 300 -24.97 -7.12 5.13
CA GLU A 300 -25.82 -6.56 6.19
C GLU A 300 -26.92 -5.62 5.64
N LYS A 301 -26.84 -5.25 4.36
CA LYS A 301 -27.79 -4.35 3.69
C LYS A 301 -28.72 -5.15 2.76
N LYS A 302 -30.04 -5.09 3.01
CA LYS A 302 -31.01 -5.70 2.09
C LYS A 302 -31.03 -4.98 0.74
N PRO A 303 -31.21 -5.73 -0.36
CA PRO A 303 -31.44 -7.17 -0.47
C PRO A 303 -30.15 -7.99 -0.66
N LEU A 304 -28.97 -7.44 -0.34
CA LEU A 304 -27.66 -8.07 -0.56
C LEU A 304 -27.34 -9.19 0.43
N ASP A 305 -28.17 -9.41 1.44
CA ASP A 305 -28.13 -10.57 2.33
C ASP A 305 -28.50 -11.88 1.61
N ASP A 306 -29.27 -11.82 0.51
CA ASP A 306 -29.60 -12.96 -0.32
C ASP A 306 -28.50 -13.28 -1.34
N VAL A 307 -27.98 -14.51 -1.31
CA VAL A 307 -26.95 -14.98 -2.25
C VAL A 307 -27.42 -14.94 -3.71
N LYS A 308 -28.70 -15.26 -3.98
CA LYS A 308 -29.24 -15.21 -5.35
C LYS A 308 -29.25 -13.80 -5.92
N VAL A 309 -29.50 -12.79 -5.09
CA VAL A 309 -29.41 -11.38 -5.50
C VAL A 309 -27.98 -11.04 -5.87
N ARG A 310 -26.98 -11.43 -5.05
CA ARG A 310 -25.57 -11.17 -5.36
C ARG A 310 -25.11 -11.89 -6.63
N GLN A 311 -25.52 -13.15 -6.82
CA GLN A 311 -25.26 -13.90 -8.06
C GLN A 311 -25.93 -13.23 -9.27
N ALA A 312 -27.17 -12.76 -9.14
CA ALA A 312 -27.87 -12.05 -10.19
C ALA A 312 -27.17 -10.75 -10.59
N LEU A 313 -26.75 -9.95 -9.61
CA LEU A 313 -25.99 -8.73 -9.85
C LEU A 313 -24.65 -9.00 -10.54
N THR A 314 -24.01 -10.12 -10.23
CA THR A 314 -22.77 -10.55 -10.87
C THR A 314 -23.00 -10.99 -12.31
N MET A 315 -24.01 -11.82 -12.59
CA MET A 315 -24.36 -12.30 -13.93
C MET A 315 -24.90 -11.20 -14.84
N ALA A 316 -25.46 -10.13 -14.27
CA ALA A 316 -25.96 -8.98 -15.03
C ALA A 316 -24.85 -8.12 -15.62
N VAL A 317 -23.60 -8.23 -15.17
CA VAL A 317 -22.49 -7.35 -15.59
C VAL A 317 -21.65 -7.98 -16.71
N ASN A 318 -21.50 -7.23 -17.81
CA ASN A 318 -20.62 -7.62 -18.90
C ASN A 318 -19.16 -7.23 -18.58
N LYS A 319 -18.46 -8.14 -17.88
CA LYS A 319 -17.05 -7.93 -17.49
C LYS A 319 -16.14 -7.70 -18.68
N GLN A 320 -16.31 -8.42 -19.79
CA GLN A 320 -15.47 -8.24 -20.97
C GLN A 320 -15.61 -6.83 -21.56
N ALA A 321 -16.81 -6.29 -21.64
CA ALA A 321 -17.03 -4.92 -22.08
C ALA A 321 -16.32 -3.89 -21.17
N ILE A 322 -16.31 -4.15 -19.85
CA ILE A 322 -15.56 -3.31 -18.88
C ILE A 322 -14.05 -3.42 -19.15
N ILE A 323 -13.51 -4.62 -19.33
CA ILE A 323 -12.08 -4.83 -19.64
C ILE A 323 -11.69 -4.04 -20.89
N ASP A 324 -12.48 -4.14 -21.94
CA ASP A 324 -12.20 -3.46 -23.22
C ASP A 324 -12.26 -1.93 -23.08
N ALA A 325 -13.26 -1.40 -22.37
CA ALA A 325 -13.51 0.04 -22.28
C ALA A 325 -12.67 0.74 -21.18
N VAL A 326 -12.39 0.08 -20.07
CA VAL A 326 -11.73 0.66 -18.89
C VAL A 326 -10.25 0.33 -18.87
N TYR A 327 -9.86 -0.93 -19.12
CA TYR A 327 -8.47 -1.37 -19.06
C TYR A 327 -7.72 -1.29 -20.39
N GLN A 328 -8.43 -1.31 -21.54
CA GLN A 328 -7.86 -1.08 -22.88
C GLN A 328 -6.58 -1.92 -23.14
N GLY A 329 -6.59 -3.21 -22.78
CA GLY A 329 -5.46 -4.11 -22.93
C GLY A 329 -4.50 -4.16 -21.73
N ALA A 330 -4.71 -3.33 -20.71
CA ALA A 330 -3.92 -3.34 -19.47
C ALA A 330 -4.55 -4.20 -18.37
N GLY A 331 -5.45 -5.13 -18.70
CA GLY A 331 -6.12 -5.99 -17.73
C GLY A 331 -6.80 -7.18 -18.39
N SER A 332 -7.20 -8.14 -17.55
CA SER A 332 -7.97 -9.32 -17.93
C SER A 332 -9.15 -9.51 -16.98
N ALA A 333 -10.24 -10.11 -17.49
CA ALA A 333 -11.39 -10.45 -16.66
C ALA A 333 -10.98 -11.44 -15.56
N ALA A 334 -11.34 -11.13 -14.34
CA ALA A 334 -11.06 -11.96 -13.18
C ALA A 334 -12.26 -12.87 -12.84
N LYS A 335 -11.96 -14.09 -12.44
CA LYS A 335 -12.94 -15.05 -11.91
C LYS A 335 -12.69 -15.43 -10.46
N ASN A 336 -11.46 -15.20 -9.97
CA ASN A 336 -11.03 -15.49 -8.62
C ASN A 336 -10.49 -14.23 -7.94
N LEU A 337 -10.45 -14.25 -6.61
CA LEU A 337 -9.93 -13.16 -5.79
C LEU A 337 -8.43 -12.96 -6.01
N ILE A 338 -7.65 -14.05 -6.10
CA ILE A 338 -6.21 -13.98 -6.35
C ILE A 338 -5.91 -14.02 -7.86
N PRO A 339 -4.83 -13.34 -8.32
CA PRO A 339 -4.45 -13.38 -9.73
C PRO A 339 -3.87 -14.73 -10.15
N PRO A 340 -3.91 -15.08 -11.47
CA PRO A 340 -3.39 -16.35 -11.98
C PRO A 340 -1.91 -16.60 -11.72
N THR A 341 -1.14 -15.55 -11.45
CA THR A 341 0.30 -15.61 -11.13
C THR A 341 0.58 -16.02 -9.69
N MET A 342 -0.45 -16.02 -8.83
CA MET A 342 -0.31 -16.39 -7.43
C MET A 342 -0.47 -17.91 -7.24
N TRP A 343 0.38 -18.49 -6.40
CA TRP A 343 0.22 -19.88 -6.01
C TRP A 343 -1.12 -20.11 -5.30
N GLY A 344 -1.67 -21.33 -5.40
CA GLY A 344 -3.00 -21.63 -4.87
C GLY A 344 -4.16 -21.16 -5.76
N TYR A 345 -3.89 -20.52 -6.92
CA TYR A 345 -4.95 -20.14 -7.87
C TYR A 345 -5.73 -21.35 -8.36
N ASN A 346 -7.06 -21.28 -8.30
CA ASN A 346 -7.94 -22.33 -8.81
C ASN A 346 -8.32 -22.05 -10.27
N LYS A 347 -7.63 -22.75 -11.20
CA LYS A 347 -7.87 -22.62 -12.64
C LYS A 347 -9.20 -23.22 -13.11
N ASP A 348 -9.76 -24.16 -12.32
CA ASP A 348 -10.92 -24.98 -12.73
C ASP A 348 -12.26 -24.28 -12.46
N ILE A 349 -12.27 -23.17 -11.73
CA ILE A 349 -13.47 -22.35 -11.57
C ILE A 349 -13.89 -21.79 -12.91
N VAL A 350 -15.16 -21.97 -13.25
CA VAL A 350 -15.81 -21.32 -14.40
C VAL A 350 -16.48 -20.04 -13.91
N ASP A 351 -16.14 -18.92 -14.54
CA ASP A 351 -16.69 -17.63 -14.17
C ASP A 351 -18.20 -17.54 -14.43
N TYR A 352 -18.90 -16.67 -13.71
CA TYR A 352 -20.28 -16.35 -14.01
C TYR A 352 -20.41 -15.80 -15.44
N PRO A 353 -21.30 -16.37 -16.27
CA PRO A 353 -21.54 -15.82 -17.59
C PRO A 353 -22.27 -14.48 -17.51
N TYR A 354 -22.04 -13.61 -18.47
CA TYR A 354 -22.92 -12.47 -18.68
C TYR A 354 -24.27 -12.96 -19.19
N ASP A 355 -25.26 -13.02 -18.30
CA ASP A 355 -26.59 -13.54 -18.59
C ASP A 355 -27.69 -12.71 -17.88
N PRO A 356 -28.14 -11.59 -18.50
CA PRO A 356 -29.21 -10.76 -17.95
C PRO A 356 -30.55 -11.48 -17.81
N VAL A 357 -30.80 -12.51 -18.62
CA VAL A 357 -32.03 -13.31 -18.53
C VAL A 357 -32.05 -14.14 -17.26
N LYS A 358 -30.97 -14.88 -17.02
CA LYS A 358 -30.80 -15.67 -15.78
C LYS A 358 -30.74 -14.77 -14.54
N ALA A 359 -30.12 -13.61 -14.64
CA ALA A 359 -30.11 -12.62 -13.57
C ALA A 359 -31.54 -12.18 -13.17
N LYS A 360 -32.42 -11.90 -14.13
CA LYS A 360 -33.82 -11.57 -13.86
C LYS A 360 -34.59 -12.72 -13.21
N GLU A 361 -34.36 -13.97 -13.64
CA GLU A 361 -34.96 -15.15 -13.01
C GLU A 361 -34.55 -15.23 -11.53
N LEU A 362 -33.26 -15.10 -11.21
CA LEU A 362 -32.78 -15.14 -9.83
C LEU A 362 -33.36 -14.00 -8.98
N LEU A 363 -33.48 -12.78 -9.52
CA LEU A 363 -34.12 -11.66 -8.84
C LEU A 363 -35.60 -11.94 -8.56
N LYS A 364 -36.32 -12.55 -9.52
CA LYS A 364 -37.71 -12.94 -9.34
C LYS A 364 -37.83 -14.01 -8.26
N GLU A 365 -36.99 -15.06 -8.29
CA GLU A 365 -36.96 -16.12 -7.26
C GLU A 365 -36.68 -15.58 -5.85
N SER A 366 -35.94 -14.46 -5.75
CA SER A 366 -35.61 -13.75 -4.49
C SER A 366 -36.68 -12.74 -4.09
N GLY A 367 -37.83 -12.66 -4.80
CA GLY A 367 -38.90 -11.73 -4.49
C GLY A 367 -38.68 -10.29 -5.01
N HIS A 368 -37.74 -10.08 -5.93
CA HIS A 368 -37.41 -8.77 -6.48
C HIS A 368 -37.69 -8.66 -7.98
N ALA A 369 -38.85 -9.25 -8.43
CA ALA A 369 -39.28 -9.19 -9.82
C ALA A 369 -39.42 -7.77 -10.37
N ASP A 370 -39.81 -6.81 -9.51
CA ASP A 370 -40.00 -5.40 -9.84
C ASP A 370 -38.70 -4.58 -9.73
N GLY A 371 -37.58 -5.23 -9.41
CA GLY A 371 -36.29 -4.59 -9.17
C GLY A 371 -36.20 -3.87 -7.82
N PHE A 372 -35.12 -3.09 -7.67
CA PHE A 372 -34.84 -2.26 -6.48
C PHE A 372 -33.83 -1.16 -6.79
N THR A 373 -33.64 -0.24 -5.86
CA THR A 373 -32.60 0.79 -5.94
C THR A 373 -31.45 0.43 -5.00
N ILE A 374 -30.22 0.66 -5.45
CA ILE A 374 -28.97 0.38 -4.72
C ILE A 374 -27.96 1.51 -4.92
N ASP A 375 -27.21 1.86 -3.88
CA ASP A 375 -26.08 2.76 -4.01
C ASP A 375 -24.82 1.98 -4.41
N LEU A 376 -24.19 2.41 -5.51
CA LEU A 376 -22.91 1.90 -6.00
C LEU A 376 -21.83 2.97 -5.77
N TRP A 377 -20.92 2.71 -4.86
CA TRP A 377 -19.85 3.63 -4.55
C TRP A 377 -18.68 3.46 -5.52
N ALA A 378 -18.25 4.55 -6.16
CA ALA A 378 -17.13 4.61 -7.08
C ALA A 378 -15.95 5.36 -6.47
N MET A 379 -14.76 4.78 -6.53
CA MET A 379 -13.52 5.39 -6.04
C MET A 379 -13.23 6.71 -6.80
N PRO A 380 -12.79 7.77 -6.10
CA PRO A 380 -12.44 9.05 -6.73
C PRO A 380 -11.04 9.06 -7.35
N VAL A 381 -10.21 8.06 -7.04
CA VAL A 381 -8.79 7.97 -7.43
C VAL A 381 -8.54 6.77 -8.35
N GLN A 382 -7.51 6.88 -9.19
CA GLN A 382 -6.98 5.74 -9.91
C GLN A 382 -6.18 4.83 -8.98
N ARG A 383 -6.36 3.53 -9.17
CA ARG A 383 -5.63 2.50 -8.45
C ARG A 383 -5.01 1.49 -9.44
N PRO A 384 -3.99 0.71 -9.02
CA PRO A 384 -3.40 -0.30 -9.89
C PRO A 384 -4.44 -1.24 -10.50
N TYR A 385 -5.42 -1.62 -9.71
CA TYR A 385 -6.48 -2.57 -10.06
C TYR A 385 -7.71 -1.92 -10.71
N ASN A 386 -7.78 -0.59 -10.81
CA ASN A 386 -8.91 0.12 -11.45
C ASN A 386 -8.47 1.48 -12.00
N PRO A 387 -8.23 1.61 -13.32
CA PRO A 387 -7.75 2.84 -13.91
C PRO A 387 -8.86 3.90 -14.09
N ASN A 388 -10.14 3.52 -14.01
CA ASN A 388 -11.25 4.46 -14.12
C ASN A 388 -12.52 3.92 -13.46
N ALA A 389 -12.61 4.09 -12.14
CA ALA A 389 -13.74 3.60 -11.36
C ALA A 389 -15.08 4.24 -11.74
N ARG A 390 -15.08 5.53 -12.10
CA ARG A 390 -16.31 6.20 -12.55
C ARG A 390 -16.87 5.57 -13.82
N ARG A 391 -16.02 5.35 -14.83
CA ARG A 391 -16.44 4.69 -16.08
C ARG A 391 -16.94 3.27 -15.82
N MET A 392 -16.26 2.52 -14.97
CA MET A 392 -16.70 1.19 -14.56
C MET A 392 -18.08 1.24 -13.86
N ALA A 393 -18.30 2.20 -12.95
CA ALA A 393 -19.58 2.37 -12.27
C ALA A 393 -20.73 2.68 -13.23
N GLU A 394 -20.50 3.56 -14.20
CA GLU A 394 -21.48 3.90 -15.22
C GLU A 394 -21.86 2.69 -16.09
N MET A 395 -20.90 1.83 -16.42
CA MET A 395 -21.15 0.59 -17.16
C MET A 395 -21.93 -0.42 -16.33
N ILE A 396 -21.58 -0.63 -15.08
CA ILE A 396 -22.31 -1.51 -14.15
C ILE A 396 -23.73 -0.97 -13.92
N GLN A 397 -23.90 0.32 -13.71
CA GLN A 397 -25.21 0.98 -13.59
C GLN A 397 -26.10 0.67 -14.80
N ALA A 398 -25.54 0.81 -16.01
CA ALA A 398 -26.27 0.54 -17.26
C ALA A 398 -26.63 -0.95 -17.39
N ASP A 399 -25.75 -1.86 -16.98
CA ASP A 399 -26.01 -3.28 -17.02
C ASP A 399 -27.05 -3.72 -15.98
N TRP A 400 -26.98 -3.22 -14.75
CA TRP A 400 -27.97 -3.50 -13.71
C TRP A 400 -29.36 -2.94 -14.06
N ALA A 401 -29.42 -1.79 -14.77
CA ALA A 401 -30.69 -1.25 -15.24
C ALA A 401 -31.45 -2.21 -16.19
N LYS A 402 -30.73 -3.01 -16.99
CA LYS A 402 -31.33 -4.01 -17.89
C LYS A 402 -32.09 -5.11 -17.15
N VAL A 403 -31.76 -5.33 -15.89
CA VAL A 403 -32.40 -6.35 -15.03
C VAL A 403 -33.33 -5.75 -13.97
N GLY A 404 -33.65 -4.44 -14.09
CA GLY A 404 -34.57 -3.73 -13.20
C GLY A 404 -33.92 -3.15 -11.94
N VAL A 405 -32.60 -3.19 -11.81
CA VAL A 405 -31.89 -2.64 -10.64
C VAL A 405 -31.37 -1.24 -10.98
N LYS A 406 -31.84 -0.24 -10.23
CA LYS A 406 -31.42 1.15 -10.37
C LYS A 406 -30.25 1.43 -9.43
N ALA A 407 -29.06 1.70 -9.98
CA ALA A 407 -27.90 2.09 -9.21
C ALA A 407 -27.76 3.62 -9.13
N ASN A 408 -27.54 4.14 -7.92
CA ASN A 408 -27.10 5.52 -7.72
C ASN A 408 -25.58 5.51 -7.53
N ILE A 409 -24.85 6.26 -8.35
CA ILE A 409 -23.40 6.34 -8.23
C ILE A 409 -23.05 7.38 -7.16
N VAL A 410 -22.31 6.95 -6.13
CA VAL A 410 -21.87 7.77 -4.99
C VAL A 410 -20.36 7.80 -4.96
N THR A 411 -19.78 8.95 -4.64
CA THR A 411 -18.34 9.11 -4.43
C THR A 411 -18.05 10.10 -3.32
N TYR A 412 -16.89 9.97 -2.67
CA TYR A 412 -16.38 10.85 -1.63
C TYR A 412 -14.89 11.10 -1.89
N GLU A 413 -14.28 12.06 -1.23
CA GLU A 413 -12.82 12.16 -1.16
C GLU A 413 -12.21 10.85 -0.63
N TRP A 414 -10.99 10.47 -1.08
CA TRP A 414 -10.47 9.12 -0.89
C TRP A 414 -10.40 8.66 0.58
N GLY A 415 -9.87 9.49 1.46
CA GLY A 415 -9.79 9.13 2.88
C GLY A 415 -11.18 9.00 3.53
N GLU A 416 -12.10 9.88 3.16
CA GLU A 416 -13.50 9.81 3.62
C GLU A 416 -14.23 8.61 3.02
N TYR A 417 -13.95 8.26 1.77
CA TYR A 417 -14.46 7.07 1.12
C TYR A 417 -14.11 5.80 1.89
N LEU A 418 -12.82 5.64 2.23
CA LEU A 418 -12.34 4.48 2.99
C LEU A 418 -12.95 4.43 4.40
N LYS A 419 -12.97 5.57 5.11
CA LYS A 419 -13.53 5.67 6.45
C LYS A 419 -15.01 5.27 6.50
N ARG A 420 -15.82 5.79 5.58
CA ARG A 420 -17.26 5.47 5.50
C ARG A 420 -17.51 4.05 5.03
N ALA A 421 -16.70 3.53 4.10
CA ALA A 421 -16.78 2.14 3.66
C ALA A 421 -16.47 1.20 4.83
N LYS A 422 -15.45 1.51 5.64
CA LYS A 422 -15.14 0.78 6.86
C LYS A 422 -16.28 0.83 7.89
N ALA A 423 -16.99 1.95 7.98
CA ALA A 423 -18.17 2.06 8.82
C ALA A 423 -19.40 1.26 8.28
N GLY A 424 -19.32 0.68 7.08
CA GLY A 424 -20.39 -0.11 6.48
C GLY A 424 -21.58 0.71 5.98
N GLU A 425 -21.36 1.99 5.64
CA GLU A 425 -22.43 2.87 5.16
C GLU A 425 -22.94 2.48 3.76
N HIS A 426 -22.07 1.90 2.93
CA HIS A 426 -22.36 1.48 1.55
C HIS A 426 -23.28 0.27 1.47
N GLN A 427 -23.93 0.10 0.31
CA GLN A 427 -24.55 -1.15 -0.13
C GLN A 427 -23.59 -1.93 -1.05
N ALA A 428 -23.23 -1.36 -2.20
CA ALA A 428 -22.17 -1.89 -3.06
C ALA A 428 -21.02 -0.88 -3.15
N VAL A 429 -19.78 -1.34 -3.02
CA VAL A 429 -18.60 -0.47 -3.00
C VAL A 429 -17.51 -1.01 -3.92
N MET A 430 -17.00 -0.18 -4.82
CA MET A 430 -15.82 -0.51 -5.61
C MET A 430 -14.59 -0.45 -4.74
N MET A 431 -13.86 -1.54 -4.74
CA MET A 431 -12.60 -1.71 -4.05
C MET A 431 -11.65 -2.53 -4.91
N GLY A 432 -10.51 -2.78 -4.40
CA GLY A 432 -9.53 -3.69 -4.94
C GLY A 432 -8.40 -3.90 -3.96
N TRP A 433 -7.46 -4.70 -4.35
CA TRP A 433 -6.33 -5.06 -3.52
C TRP A 433 -5.09 -5.28 -4.37
N THR A 434 -3.97 -4.82 -3.88
CA THR A 434 -2.64 -5.25 -4.30
C THR A 434 -2.06 -6.06 -3.16
N GLY A 435 -1.56 -7.26 -3.45
CA GLY A 435 -1.00 -8.13 -2.41
C GLY A 435 0.23 -7.51 -1.76
N ASP A 436 0.31 -7.58 -0.43
CA ASP A 436 1.38 -6.92 0.36
C ASP A 436 2.51 -7.86 0.77
N ASN A 437 2.33 -9.19 0.62
CA ASN A 437 3.35 -10.16 1.04
C ASN A 437 3.50 -11.38 0.12
N GLY A 438 2.77 -11.46 -0.98
CA GLY A 438 2.85 -12.58 -1.93
C GLY A 438 2.23 -13.90 -1.45
N ASP A 439 1.57 -13.92 -0.29
CA ASP A 439 0.83 -15.07 0.23
C ASP A 439 -0.67 -14.93 -0.08
N PRO A 440 -1.39 -15.98 -0.52
CA PRO A 440 -2.83 -15.94 -0.71
C PRO A 440 -3.60 -15.48 0.52
N ASP A 441 -3.09 -15.75 1.72
CA ASP A 441 -3.71 -15.32 2.98
C ASP A 441 -3.99 -13.82 3.00
N ASN A 442 -3.09 -13.02 2.44
CA ASN A 442 -3.24 -11.57 2.34
C ASN A 442 -4.49 -11.12 1.56
N PHE A 443 -5.00 -11.96 0.68
CA PHE A 443 -6.27 -11.73 -0.01
C PHE A 443 -7.46 -12.34 0.74
N PHE A 444 -7.35 -13.61 1.15
CA PHE A 444 -8.48 -14.33 1.73
C PHE A 444 -8.79 -13.89 3.15
N ALA A 445 -7.80 -13.88 4.03
CA ALA A 445 -8.01 -13.49 5.42
C ALA A 445 -8.24 -11.99 5.56
N THR A 446 -7.42 -11.16 4.93
CA THR A 446 -7.50 -9.70 5.04
C THR A 446 -8.81 -9.13 4.49
N LEU A 447 -9.34 -9.72 3.40
CA LEU A 447 -10.49 -9.13 2.69
C LEU A 447 -11.82 -9.82 2.97
N PHE A 448 -11.83 -11.11 3.41
CA PHE A 448 -13.07 -11.88 3.51
C PHE A 448 -13.19 -12.74 4.75
N SER A 449 -12.24 -12.72 5.70
CA SER A 449 -12.39 -13.42 6.98
C SER A 449 -13.44 -12.77 7.87
N CYS A 450 -13.94 -13.54 8.85
CA CYS A 450 -14.83 -13.03 9.88
C CYS A 450 -14.15 -11.97 10.77
N ALA A 451 -12.87 -12.12 11.06
CA ALA A 451 -12.10 -11.12 11.78
C ALA A 451 -12.05 -9.78 11.00
N ALA A 452 -11.77 -9.86 9.69
CA ALA A 452 -11.74 -8.69 8.83
C ALA A 452 -13.12 -8.03 8.63
N ALA A 453 -14.22 -8.81 8.73
CA ALA A 453 -15.58 -8.27 8.68
C ALA A 453 -15.89 -7.39 9.90
N LYS A 454 -15.31 -7.73 11.04
CA LYS A 454 -15.52 -7.00 12.29
C LYS A 454 -14.64 -5.74 12.37
N ASP A 455 -13.35 -5.90 12.18
CA ASP A 455 -12.35 -4.87 12.51
C ASP A 455 -11.36 -4.56 11.37
N GLY A 456 -11.55 -5.15 10.17
CA GLY A 456 -10.61 -5.05 9.05
C GLY A 456 -11.22 -4.58 7.73
N SER A 457 -10.63 -5.01 6.62
CA SER A 457 -10.93 -4.58 5.25
C SER A 457 -11.99 -5.43 4.53
N ASN A 458 -12.77 -6.23 5.25
CA ASN A 458 -13.89 -6.97 4.65
C ASN A 458 -15.11 -6.06 4.48
N TYR A 459 -15.13 -5.30 3.41
CA TYR A 459 -16.24 -4.38 3.09
C TYR A 459 -17.55 -5.08 2.71
N SER A 460 -17.50 -6.40 2.44
CA SER A 460 -18.74 -7.19 2.25
C SER A 460 -19.47 -7.50 3.55
N ARG A 461 -18.79 -7.38 4.70
CA ARG A 461 -19.30 -7.83 6.00
C ARG A 461 -19.69 -9.31 6.03
N TRP A 462 -19.32 -10.04 5.00
CA TRP A 462 -19.59 -11.46 4.87
C TRP A 462 -18.71 -12.27 5.81
N CYS A 463 -19.33 -12.98 6.74
CA CYS A 463 -18.68 -13.90 7.67
C CYS A 463 -19.34 -15.27 7.49
N TYR A 464 -18.66 -16.19 6.82
CA TYR A 464 -19.22 -17.47 6.41
C TYR A 464 -18.36 -18.63 6.90
N LYS A 465 -18.93 -19.41 7.84
CA LYS A 465 -18.19 -20.47 8.51
C LYS A 465 -17.53 -21.48 7.57
N PRO A 466 -18.16 -22.00 6.49
CA PRO A 466 -17.48 -22.93 5.58
C PRO A 466 -16.24 -22.32 4.89
N PHE A 467 -16.18 -21.01 4.71
CA PHE A 467 -15.00 -20.32 4.20
C PHE A 467 -13.92 -20.21 5.30
N GLU A 468 -14.30 -19.82 6.51
CA GLU A 468 -13.39 -19.78 7.66
C GLU A 468 -12.75 -21.14 7.94
N ASP A 469 -13.54 -22.23 7.86
CA ASP A 469 -13.08 -23.60 8.08
C ASP A 469 -12.02 -24.07 7.04
N LEU A 470 -11.82 -23.32 5.97
CA LEU A 470 -10.78 -23.55 4.96
C LEU A 470 -9.57 -22.63 5.15
N ILE A 471 -9.81 -21.34 5.36
CA ILE A 471 -8.71 -20.37 5.43
C ILE A 471 -7.95 -20.45 6.76
N GLN A 472 -8.62 -20.70 7.88
CA GLN A 472 -7.94 -20.79 9.18
C GLN A 472 -6.97 -22.00 9.27
N PRO A 473 -7.34 -23.24 8.85
CA PRO A 473 -6.39 -24.33 8.74
C PRO A 473 -5.25 -24.04 7.73
N ALA A 474 -5.52 -23.35 6.62
CA ALA A 474 -4.48 -22.99 5.65
C ALA A 474 -3.41 -22.08 6.26
N ARG A 475 -3.77 -21.22 7.22
CA ARG A 475 -2.84 -20.36 7.95
C ARG A 475 -1.95 -21.15 8.91
N ALA A 476 -2.49 -22.20 9.53
CA ALA A 476 -1.76 -23.04 10.50
C ALA A 476 -0.91 -24.14 9.84
N GLU A 477 -1.19 -24.48 8.57
CA GLU A 477 -0.51 -25.56 7.84
C GLU A 477 0.83 -25.08 7.28
N SER A 478 1.89 -25.83 7.48
CA SER A 478 3.24 -25.56 6.98
C SER A 478 3.49 -26.15 5.58
N ASP A 479 2.74 -27.18 5.18
CA ASP A 479 2.88 -27.81 3.88
C ASP A 479 2.23 -26.95 2.78
N HIS A 480 3.06 -26.46 1.86
CA HIS A 480 2.64 -25.56 0.81
C HIS A 480 1.57 -26.13 -0.12
N ALA A 481 1.63 -27.44 -0.45
CA ALA A 481 0.65 -28.09 -1.32
C ALA A 481 -0.71 -28.23 -0.63
N LYS A 482 -0.72 -28.55 0.66
CA LYS A 482 -1.96 -28.61 1.46
C LYS A 482 -2.57 -27.22 1.62
N ARG A 483 -1.76 -26.18 1.87
CA ARG A 483 -2.22 -24.79 1.89
C ARG A 483 -2.88 -24.41 0.57
N ALA A 484 -2.21 -24.72 -0.56
CA ALA A 484 -2.73 -24.43 -1.90
C ALA A 484 -4.08 -25.10 -2.14
N ALA A 485 -4.24 -26.38 -1.74
CA ALA A 485 -5.50 -27.12 -1.87
C ALA A 485 -6.64 -26.48 -1.05
N LEU A 486 -6.36 -26.01 0.17
CA LEU A 486 -7.34 -25.32 1.03
C LEU A 486 -7.78 -23.98 0.41
N TYR A 487 -6.85 -23.19 -0.11
CA TYR A 487 -7.19 -21.94 -0.81
C TYR A 487 -7.93 -22.16 -2.12
N GLN A 488 -7.66 -23.24 -2.85
CA GLN A 488 -8.43 -23.60 -4.03
C GLN A 488 -9.89 -23.93 -3.69
N GLN A 489 -10.13 -24.63 -2.58
CA GLN A 489 -11.49 -24.89 -2.08
C GLN A 489 -12.16 -23.60 -1.58
N ALA A 490 -11.44 -22.72 -0.89
CA ALA A 490 -11.97 -21.43 -0.44
C ALA A 490 -12.44 -20.56 -1.62
N GLN A 491 -11.75 -20.60 -2.75
CA GLN A 491 -12.15 -19.90 -3.97
C GLN A 491 -13.49 -20.43 -4.51
N VAL A 492 -13.76 -21.73 -4.43
CA VAL A 492 -15.06 -22.32 -4.82
C VAL A 492 -16.17 -21.79 -3.92
N VAL A 493 -15.97 -21.82 -2.60
CA VAL A 493 -16.96 -21.31 -1.63
C VAL A 493 -17.24 -19.82 -1.88
N MET A 494 -16.19 -19.03 -2.10
CA MET A 494 -16.35 -17.60 -2.37
C MET A 494 -17.10 -17.35 -3.69
N HIS A 495 -16.78 -18.10 -4.74
CA HIS A 495 -17.49 -18.03 -6.01
C HIS A 495 -18.99 -18.32 -5.80
N ASP A 496 -19.34 -19.41 -5.14
CA ASP A 496 -20.72 -19.82 -4.95
C ASP A 496 -21.53 -18.84 -4.08
N GLN A 497 -20.88 -18.20 -3.11
CA GLN A 497 -21.52 -17.22 -2.22
C GLN A 497 -21.55 -15.79 -2.79
N ALA A 498 -20.72 -15.49 -3.78
CA ALA A 498 -20.64 -14.21 -4.46
C ALA A 498 -20.67 -12.98 -3.51
N PRO A 499 -19.83 -12.89 -2.45
CA PRO A 499 -19.81 -11.72 -1.57
C PRO A 499 -19.29 -10.45 -2.30
N ALA A 500 -18.69 -10.64 -3.45
CA ALA A 500 -18.21 -9.58 -4.32
C ALA A 500 -18.30 -9.99 -5.80
N LEU A 501 -18.55 -9.02 -6.66
CA LEU A 501 -18.34 -9.13 -8.10
C LEU A 501 -16.84 -8.93 -8.36
N ILE A 502 -16.11 -9.99 -8.66
CA ILE A 502 -14.71 -9.94 -9.03
C ILE A 502 -14.62 -9.50 -10.50
N VAL A 503 -13.90 -8.40 -10.78
CA VAL A 503 -13.93 -7.75 -12.11
C VAL A 503 -12.67 -8.03 -12.91
N ALA A 504 -11.50 -7.68 -12.39
CA ALA A 504 -10.28 -7.67 -13.18
C ALA A 504 -9.00 -7.91 -12.38
N HIS A 505 -8.00 -8.47 -13.06
CA HIS A 505 -6.59 -8.36 -12.71
C HIS A 505 -5.90 -7.48 -13.74
N SER A 506 -5.04 -6.55 -13.31
CA SER A 506 -4.41 -5.60 -14.23
C SER A 506 -2.90 -5.82 -14.37
N THR A 507 -2.36 -5.35 -15.50
CA THR A 507 -0.93 -5.12 -15.67
C THR A 507 -0.60 -3.74 -15.10
N VAL A 508 0.41 -3.65 -14.25
CA VAL A 508 0.90 -2.38 -13.70
C VAL A 508 1.89 -1.77 -14.69
N TYR A 509 1.69 -0.50 -14.99
CA TYR A 509 2.57 0.30 -15.82
C TYR A 509 3.10 1.49 -15.01
N GLU A 510 4.41 1.72 -15.10
CA GLU A 510 5.09 2.83 -14.45
C GLU A 510 5.99 3.55 -15.44
N PRO A 511 5.55 4.71 -15.95
CA PRO A 511 6.38 5.55 -16.80
C PRO A 511 7.44 6.27 -15.96
N VAL A 512 8.68 6.09 -16.34
CA VAL A 512 9.87 6.61 -15.64
C VAL A 512 10.73 7.37 -16.64
N ARG A 513 11.22 8.55 -16.31
CA ARG A 513 12.16 9.31 -17.14
C ARG A 513 13.47 8.52 -17.30
N LYS A 514 14.10 8.59 -18.48
CA LYS A 514 15.32 7.80 -18.79
C LYS A 514 16.55 8.19 -17.98
N GLU A 515 16.61 9.40 -17.48
CA GLU A 515 17.64 9.86 -16.56
C GLU A 515 17.56 9.23 -15.17
N VAL A 516 16.43 8.61 -14.82
CA VAL A 516 16.28 7.85 -13.57
C VAL A 516 16.88 6.47 -13.74
N LYS A 517 17.80 6.09 -12.87
CA LYS A 517 18.46 4.78 -12.83
C LYS A 517 18.14 4.06 -11.53
N GLY A 518 18.14 2.75 -11.56
CA GLY A 518 17.94 1.91 -10.38
C GLY A 518 16.49 1.79 -9.91
N TYR A 519 15.53 2.44 -10.57
CA TYR A 519 14.11 2.26 -10.26
C TYR A 519 13.63 0.88 -10.71
N VAL A 520 12.82 0.23 -9.88
CA VAL A 520 12.27 -1.11 -10.12
C VAL A 520 10.78 -1.07 -9.83
N VAL A 521 9.97 -1.66 -10.71
CA VAL A 521 8.54 -1.88 -10.45
C VAL A 521 8.40 -2.98 -9.41
N ASP A 522 7.65 -2.71 -8.36
CA ASP A 522 7.48 -3.62 -7.25
C ASP A 522 6.16 -4.39 -7.38
N PRO A 523 6.15 -5.74 -7.29
CA PRO A 523 4.93 -6.54 -7.38
C PRO A 523 3.97 -6.28 -6.23
N LEU A 524 4.45 -5.77 -5.09
CA LEU A 524 3.66 -5.39 -3.94
C LEU A 524 3.09 -3.96 -4.07
N GLY A 525 3.25 -3.32 -5.23
CA GLY A 525 2.68 -2.01 -5.54
C GLY A 525 3.30 -0.83 -4.80
N LYS A 526 4.55 -0.98 -4.33
CA LYS A 526 5.29 0.06 -3.59
C LYS A 526 6.26 0.81 -4.50
N HIS A 527 6.51 2.07 -4.18
CA HIS A 527 7.41 2.93 -4.93
C HIS A 527 8.67 3.23 -4.13
N HIS A 528 9.75 2.50 -4.43
CA HIS A 528 11.04 2.56 -3.74
C HIS A 528 12.01 3.52 -4.43
N PHE A 529 12.60 4.45 -3.67
CA PHE A 529 13.51 5.47 -4.19
C PHE A 529 14.91 5.45 -3.56
N GLU A 530 15.17 4.57 -2.59
CA GLU A 530 16.45 4.49 -1.88
C GLU A 530 17.62 4.10 -2.77
N ASN A 531 17.39 3.29 -3.82
CA ASN A 531 18.40 2.84 -4.77
C ASN A 531 18.42 3.63 -6.09
N VAL A 532 17.69 4.75 -6.13
CA VAL A 532 17.50 5.53 -7.35
C VAL A 532 18.54 6.65 -7.44
N SER A 533 19.08 6.84 -8.66
CA SER A 533 19.91 8.00 -9.02
C SER A 533 19.34 8.76 -10.21
N ILE A 534 19.75 10.00 -10.37
CA ILE A 534 19.45 10.84 -11.54
C ILE A 534 20.76 11.16 -12.24
N GLU A 535 20.88 10.81 -13.53
CA GLU A 535 22.04 11.03 -14.39
C GLU A 535 21.82 12.18 -15.38
#